data_21dfea3ab011d3504794a81a13c8ba68
#
_entry.id   21dfea3ab011d3504794a81a13c8ba68
#
_cell.length_a   1.000
_cell.length_b   1.000
_cell.length_c   1.000
_cell.angle_alpha   90.00
_cell.angle_beta   90.00
_cell.angle_gamma   90.00
#
_symmetry.space_group_name_H-M   'P 1'
#
loop_
_entity.id
_entity.type
_entity.pdbx_description
1 polymer ?
#
loop_
_entity_poly.entity_id
_entity_poly.type
_entity_poly.pdbx_seq_one_letter_code
_entity_poly.pdbx_strand_id
1 'polypeptide(L)'
;MSPPPPLLLPLPRGNWTYDWARFPAAWFGTNWTGWETEEQMQKFGKYALFMLGWQAMQGPSNYSHTLRAQFEQVQRVKERYPHMPCVLYVPSDGASPLFDAMLPLFEDFQRYKNFFYLDASGEPYKIRYKCAINTTHSGSSTGVKAKGCEVLDWNFYNTSARDYYLDVVLKRIVEMDSSNQVFDGIFFDAAMGFMRTASCPAAAANCRAGGYTQAETDAIGIEILRRTVTNLAKWGGKVPIFNAHYADMSFNNDTIHPESAILDAIGTESGGAMMRYYDGDGPLSIALIDNALEERLRQIPTVFHVKGKKQKTIDAVAVFLLIRQKFSYFMESTGYYDQNFKWHAAYDLDYGLPLSAGPSREVNTATGTVEYSRTYTRCVVAISCNVSRCQEKGADLIHNCCSASIVNTSTGRIVV
;
A
#
# COMPACT_ATOMS: atom_id res chain seq x y z
N MET A 1 28.23 8.92 21.20
CA MET A 1 28.14 7.57 20.63
C MET A 1 27.85 7.74 19.13
N SER A 2 28.73 7.19 18.29
CA SER A 2 28.43 7.19 16.84
C SER A 2 27.16 6.40 16.60
N PRO A 3 26.24 6.87 15.74
CA PRO A 3 25.07 6.08 15.37
C PRO A 3 25.52 4.73 14.79
N PRO A 4 24.82 3.64 15.09
CA PRO A 4 25.14 2.36 14.48
C PRO A 4 25.13 2.49 12.95
N PRO A 5 26.01 1.77 12.23
CA PRO A 5 25.99 1.79 10.78
C PRO A 5 24.60 1.39 10.29
N PRO A 6 24.10 2.04 9.24
CA PRO A 6 22.79 1.70 8.70
C PRO A 6 22.77 0.21 8.36
N LEU A 7 21.85 -0.52 8.97
CA LEU A 7 21.55 -1.89 8.59
C LEU A 7 21.25 -1.87 7.09
N LEU A 8 22.14 -2.44 6.30
CA LEU A 8 21.91 -2.66 4.89
C LEU A 8 20.78 -3.70 4.81
N LEU A 9 19.57 -3.23 4.74
CA LEU A 9 18.42 -4.11 4.48
C LEU A 9 18.71 -4.89 3.20
N PRO A 10 18.58 -6.21 3.21
CA PRO A 10 18.68 -6.98 1.99
C PRO A 10 17.66 -6.46 1.00
N LEU A 11 18.12 -6.25 -0.22
CA LEU A 11 17.33 -5.73 -1.32
C LEU A 11 16.13 -6.64 -1.57
N PRO A 12 14.98 -6.10 -2.02
CA PRO A 12 13.94 -6.91 -2.59
C PRO A 12 14.57 -7.88 -3.59
N ARG A 13 14.32 -9.18 -3.41
CA ARG A 13 14.81 -10.20 -4.34
C ARG A 13 14.03 -10.05 -5.65
N GLY A 14 14.69 -10.24 -6.78
CA GLY A 14 14.09 -10.11 -8.11
C GLY A 14 14.71 -8.98 -8.92
N ASN A 15 14.07 -8.60 -10.01
CA ASN A 15 14.56 -7.59 -10.96
C ASN A 15 14.31 -6.14 -10.50
N TRP A 16 14.10 -5.92 -9.20
CA TRP A 16 13.88 -4.58 -8.67
C TRP A 16 15.14 -3.74 -8.79
N THR A 17 15.12 -2.81 -9.70
CA THR A 17 16.16 -1.80 -9.86
C THR A 17 15.68 -0.47 -9.28
N TYR A 18 16.60 0.30 -8.72
CA TYR A 18 16.30 1.62 -8.18
C TYR A 18 17.34 2.62 -8.65
N ASP A 19 16.88 3.61 -9.39
CA ASP A 19 17.71 4.68 -9.92
C ASP A 19 17.50 5.96 -9.11
N TRP A 20 18.54 6.42 -8.45
CA TRP A 20 18.50 7.66 -7.68
C TRP A 20 18.44 8.91 -8.56
N ALA A 21 18.99 8.86 -9.78
CA ALA A 21 18.95 9.98 -10.71
C ALA A 21 17.54 10.22 -11.26
N ARG A 22 16.66 9.23 -11.14
CA ARG A 22 15.28 9.33 -11.59
C ARG A 22 14.34 9.51 -10.38
N PHE A 23 13.34 10.39 -10.55
CA PHE A 23 12.27 10.46 -9.56
C PHE A 23 11.44 9.17 -9.60
N PRO A 24 11.27 8.46 -8.47
CA PRO A 24 10.69 7.13 -8.44
C PRO A 24 9.15 7.19 -8.38
N ALA A 25 8.53 7.75 -9.42
CA ALA A 25 7.08 7.79 -9.52
C ALA A 25 6.50 6.37 -9.70
N ALA A 26 5.43 6.05 -8.96
CA ALA A 26 4.67 4.82 -9.10
C ALA A 26 3.32 5.09 -9.79
N TRP A 27 2.92 4.17 -10.65
CA TRP A 27 1.57 4.09 -11.17
C TRP A 27 0.75 3.15 -10.29
N PHE A 28 -0.43 3.60 -9.86
CA PHE A 28 -1.43 2.75 -9.23
C PHE A 28 -2.81 3.11 -9.78
N GLY A 29 -3.35 2.26 -10.61
CA GLY A 29 -4.60 2.54 -11.27
C GLY A 29 -5.17 1.33 -11.98
N THR A 30 -6.30 1.54 -12.58
CA THR A 30 -7.08 0.46 -13.15
C THR A 30 -7.94 0.99 -14.27
N ASN A 31 -7.92 0.35 -15.41
CA ASN A 31 -8.95 0.51 -16.43
C ASN A 31 -10.09 -0.47 -16.13
N TRP A 32 -11.24 0.07 -15.72
CA TRP A 32 -12.40 -0.76 -15.38
C TRP A 32 -13.09 -1.34 -16.60
N THR A 33 -12.94 -0.70 -17.76
CA THR A 33 -13.69 -1.02 -18.97
C THR A 33 -12.94 -1.93 -19.94
N GLY A 34 -11.69 -2.23 -19.65
CA GLY A 34 -10.87 -3.04 -20.55
C GLY A 34 -9.38 -2.95 -20.27
N TRP A 35 -8.61 -3.29 -21.27
CA TRP A 35 -7.14 -3.16 -21.23
C TRP A 35 -6.71 -1.70 -21.18
N GLU A 36 -5.57 -1.46 -20.56
CA GLU A 36 -4.92 -0.16 -20.68
C GLU A 36 -4.69 0.16 -22.14
N THR A 37 -5.03 1.38 -22.52
CA THR A 37 -4.90 1.84 -23.93
C THR A 37 -3.44 1.96 -24.32
N GLU A 38 -3.15 1.99 -25.62
CA GLU A 38 -1.79 2.18 -26.11
C GLU A 38 -1.18 3.51 -25.63
N GLU A 39 -1.99 4.57 -25.52
CA GLU A 39 -1.57 5.86 -24.97
C GLU A 39 -1.17 5.74 -23.49
N GLN A 40 -1.95 5.01 -22.69
CA GLN A 40 -1.62 4.74 -21.28
C GLN A 40 -0.37 3.88 -21.17
N MET A 41 -0.25 2.83 -21.99
CA MET A 41 0.94 1.98 -22.04
C MET A 41 2.21 2.78 -22.38
N GLN A 42 2.14 3.78 -23.26
CA GLN A 42 3.27 4.67 -23.52
C GLN A 42 3.66 5.50 -22.31
N LYS A 43 2.68 5.99 -21.55
CA LYS A 43 2.93 6.78 -20.33
C LYS A 43 3.62 5.96 -19.24
N PHE A 44 3.35 4.65 -19.15
CA PHE A 44 3.95 3.80 -18.11
C PHE A 44 5.48 3.78 -18.13
N GLY A 45 6.11 3.95 -19.29
CA GLY A 45 7.57 4.05 -19.39
C GLY A 45 8.20 5.17 -18.55
N LYS A 46 7.42 6.15 -18.11
CA LYS A 46 7.85 7.22 -17.21
C LYS A 46 7.88 6.80 -15.74
N TYR A 47 7.17 5.74 -15.37
CA TYR A 47 7.05 5.30 -13.98
C TYR A 47 8.16 4.31 -13.62
N ALA A 48 8.48 4.24 -12.35
CA ALA A 48 9.48 3.34 -11.79
C ALA A 48 8.87 2.10 -11.15
N LEU A 49 7.55 2.09 -10.93
CA LEU A 49 6.77 0.99 -10.37
C LEU A 49 5.37 1.01 -10.98
N PHE A 50 4.88 -0.16 -11.36
CA PHE A 50 3.53 -0.34 -11.87
C PHE A 50 2.72 -1.22 -10.91
N MET A 51 1.61 -0.68 -10.39
CA MET A 51 0.70 -1.38 -9.49
C MET A 51 -0.71 -1.33 -10.09
N LEU A 52 -1.39 -2.46 -10.10
CA LEU A 52 -2.80 -2.52 -10.49
C LEU A 52 -3.73 -2.34 -9.30
N GLY A 53 -4.87 -1.71 -9.54
CA GLY A 53 -5.96 -1.62 -8.57
C GLY A 53 -6.88 -2.84 -8.61
N TRP A 54 -7.68 -3.01 -7.56
CA TRP A 54 -8.50 -4.20 -7.38
C TRP A 54 -9.63 -4.41 -8.40
N GLN A 55 -10.10 -3.35 -9.03
CA GLN A 55 -11.17 -3.41 -10.04
C GLN A 55 -10.65 -3.45 -11.47
N ALA A 56 -9.40 -3.87 -11.67
CA ALA A 56 -8.87 -3.97 -13.00
C ALA A 56 -9.74 -4.86 -13.88
N MET A 57 -10.20 -4.29 -15.00
CA MET A 57 -10.84 -4.99 -16.10
C MET A 57 -12.18 -5.71 -15.79
N GLN A 58 -12.95 -5.19 -14.87
CA GLN A 58 -14.31 -5.66 -14.60
C GLN A 58 -15.35 -5.24 -15.65
N GLY A 59 -14.93 -4.61 -16.73
CA GLY A 59 -15.80 -4.11 -17.81
C GLY A 59 -16.60 -5.19 -18.52
N PRO A 60 -17.45 -4.82 -19.49
CA PRO A 60 -18.46 -5.69 -20.11
C PRO A 60 -17.87 -6.85 -20.92
N SER A 61 -16.58 -6.96 -21.03
CA SER A 61 -15.93 -8.08 -21.66
C SER A 61 -15.89 -9.27 -20.71
N ASN A 62 -16.24 -10.41 -21.17
CA ASN A 62 -16.17 -11.80 -20.77
C ASN A 62 -15.19 -12.25 -19.66
N TYR A 63 -14.50 -11.33 -18.97
CA TYR A 63 -13.62 -11.65 -17.86
C TYR A 63 -14.41 -11.75 -16.55
N SER A 64 -14.74 -12.96 -16.18
CA SER A 64 -15.31 -13.27 -14.87
C SER A 64 -14.27 -13.20 -13.73
N HIS A 65 -12.98 -13.01 -14.05
CA HIS A 65 -11.86 -13.21 -13.11
C HIS A 65 -10.86 -12.05 -13.16
N THR A 66 -10.91 -11.21 -12.15
CA THR A 66 -10.04 -10.01 -12.03
C THR A 66 -8.56 -10.36 -11.92
N LEU A 67 -8.21 -11.43 -11.22
CA LEU A 67 -6.80 -11.78 -11.00
C LEU A 67 -6.11 -12.19 -12.31
N ARG A 68 -6.78 -13.01 -13.14
CA ARG A 68 -6.26 -13.37 -14.47
C ARG A 68 -6.10 -12.14 -15.35
N ALA A 69 -7.08 -11.26 -15.35
CA ALA A 69 -7.03 -10.02 -16.11
C ALA A 69 -5.87 -9.11 -15.63
N GLN A 70 -5.67 -9.01 -14.33
CA GLN A 70 -4.51 -8.29 -13.77
C GLN A 70 -3.20 -8.92 -14.26
N PHE A 71 -3.09 -10.23 -14.22
CA PHE A 71 -1.90 -10.96 -14.66
C PHE A 71 -1.59 -10.67 -16.14
N GLU A 72 -2.57 -10.79 -17.01
CA GLU A 72 -2.42 -10.51 -18.45
C GLU A 72 -2.06 -9.04 -18.72
N GLN A 73 -2.66 -8.08 -17.97
CA GLN A 73 -2.29 -6.67 -18.10
C GLN A 73 -0.85 -6.43 -17.67
N VAL A 74 -0.42 -7.02 -16.58
CA VAL A 74 0.97 -6.94 -16.10
C VAL A 74 1.93 -7.57 -17.11
N GLN A 75 1.56 -8.70 -17.71
CA GLN A 75 2.34 -9.33 -18.77
C GLN A 75 2.57 -8.38 -19.93
N ARG A 76 1.52 -7.70 -20.43
CA ARG A 76 1.63 -6.68 -21.48
C ARG A 76 2.57 -5.54 -21.09
N VAL A 77 2.54 -5.10 -19.83
CA VAL A 77 3.46 -4.07 -19.34
C VAL A 77 4.91 -4.59 -19.33
N LYS A 78 5.13 -5.82 -18.88
CA LYS A 78 6.45 -6.45 -18.87
C LYS A 78 7.03 -6.70 -20.28
N GLU A 79 6.22 -7.08 -21.23
CA GLU A 79 6.62 -7.24 -22.62
C GLU A 79 7.18 -5.91 -23.18
N ARG A 80 6.60 -4.80 -22.78
CA ARG A 80 7.04 -3.47 -23.24
C ARG A 80 8.15 -2.87 -22.37
N TYR A 81 8.10 -3.12 -21.08
CA TYR A 81 9.02 -2.57 -20.07
C TYR A 81 9.57 -3.69 -19.16
N PRO A 82 10.48 -4.54 -19.66
CA PRO A 82 10.93 -5.75 -18.96
C PRO A 82 11.53 -5.49 -17.57
N HIS A 83 12.13 -4.31 -17.38
CA HIS A 83 12.80 -3.94 -16.13
C HIS A 83 11.88 -3.22 -15.12
N MET A 84 10.64 -2.92 -15.51
CA MET A 84 9.70 -2.25 -14.60
C MET A 84 9.16 -3.24 -13.57
N PRO A 85 9.34 -2.98 -12.27
CA PRO A 85 8.66 -3.75 -11.25
C PRO A 85 7.14 -3.65 -11.41
N CYS A 86 6.46 -4.79 -11.40
CA CYS A 86 5.03 -4.90 -11.57
C CYS A 86 4.40 -5.63 -10.39
N VAL A 87 3.27 -5.12 -9.89
CA VAL A 87 2.63 -5.59 -8.66
C VAL A 87 1.17 -5.89 -8.93
N LEU A 88 0.73 -7.08 -8.50
CA LEU A 88 -0.68 -7.48 -8.52
C LEU A 88 -1.37 -7.00 -7.24
N TYR A 89 -2.67 -6.75 -7.33
CA TYR A 89 -3.52 -6.41 -6.20
C TYR A 89 -4.23 -7.65 -5.65
N VAL A 90 -4.24 -7.81 -4.33
CA VAL A 90 -5.00 -8.85 -3.64
C VAL A 90 -5.70 -8.25 -2.42
N PRO A 91 -7.05 -8.38 -2.30
CA PRO A 91 -7.72 -8.04 -1.05
C PRO A 91 -7.31 -9.04 0.03
N SER A 92 -6.95 -8.56 1.18
CA SER A 92 -6.52 -9.42 2.29
C SER A 92 -7.56 -9.55 3.41
N ASP A 93 -8.52 -8.63 3.45
CA ASP A 93 -9.60 -8.62 4.45
C ASP A 93 -10.78 -9.54 4.08
N GLY A 94 -10.92 -9.91 2.82
CA GLY A 94 -12.04 -10.73 2.40
C GLY A 94 -11.77 -11.60 1.17
N ALA A 95 -12.50 -12.71 1.05
CA ALA A 95 -12.50 -13.54 -0.13
C ALA A 95 -13.49 -13.01 -1.16
N SER A 96 -13.06 -12.89 -2.41
CA SER A 96 -13.89 -12.45 -3.52
C SER A 96 -13.92 -13.50 -4.63
N PRO A 97 -15.11 -13.78 -5.21
CA PRO A 97 -15.23 -14.67 -6.36
C PRO A 97 -14.58 -14.12 -7.63
N LEU A 98 -14.18 -12.85 -7.61
CA LEU A 98 -13.45 -12.21 -8.71
C LEU A 98 -11.99 -12.67 -8.79
N PHE A 99 -11.48 -13.32 -7.74
CA PHE A 99 -10.11 -13.82 -7.70
C PHE A 99 -10.11 -15.34 -7.91
N ASP A 100 -9.57 -15.80 -9.04
CA ASP A 100 -9.51 -17.20 -9.44
C ASP A 100 -8.94 -18.11 -8.34
N ALA A 101 -7.91 -17.62 -7.64
CA ALA A 101 -7.30 -18.35 -6.54
C ALA A 101 -8.25 -18.63 -5.37
N MET A 102 -9.32 -17.82 -5.24
CA MET A 102 -10.33 -17.95 -4.19
C MET A 102 -11.63 -18.62 -4.68
N LEU A 103 -11.77 -18.83 -5.98
CA LEU A 103 -12.99 -19.37 -6.57
C LEU A 103 -13.46 -20.70 -5.94
N PRO A 104 -12.61 -21.66 -5.62
CA PRO A 104 -13.03 -22.92 -4.99
C PRO A 104 -13.76 -22.74 -3.65
N LEU A 105 -13.52 -21.63 -2.94
CA LEU A 105 -14.24 -21.31 -1.70
C LEU A 105 -15.73 -21.02 -1.95
N PHE A 106 -16.05 -20.54 -3.14
CA PHE A 106 -17.42 -20.21 -3.56
C PHE A 106 -18.08 -21.40 -4.26
N GLU A 107 -17.31 -22.23 -4.97
CA GLU A 107 -17.79 -23.43 -5.67
C GLU A 107 -18.22 -24.51 -4.68
N ASP A 108 -17.50 -24.68 -3.59
CA ASP A 108 -17.82 -25.62 -2.50
C ASP A 108 -17.97 -24.90 -1.15
N PHE A 109 -18.88 -23.90 -1.13
CA PHE A 109 -19.05 -23.06 0.04
C PHE A 109 -19.36 -23.84 1.32
N GLN A 110 -20.17 -24.89 1.24
CA GLN A 110 -20.53 -25.67 2.43
C GLN A 110 -19.32 -26.30 3.12
N ARG A 111 -18.30 -26.68 2.37
CA ARG A 111 -17.03 -27.20 2.89
C ARG A 111 -16.22 -26.10 3.59
N TYR A 112 -16.25 -24.88 3.06
CA TYR A 112 -15.39 -23.79 3.50
C TYR A 112 -16.11 -22.72 4.33
N LYS A 113 -17.40 -22.87 4.61
CA LYS A 113 -18.20 -21.84 5.28
C LYS A 113 -17.61 -21.33 6.60
N ASN A 114 -16.98 -22.23 7.38
CA ASN A 114 -16.36 -21.86 8.65
C ASN A 114 -15.04 -21.07 8.51
N PHE A 115 -14.56 -20.86 7.28
CA PHE A 115 -13.44 -19.98 7.01
C PHE A 115 -13.83 -18.51 7.08
N PHE A 116 -15.12 -18.24 7.10
CA PHE A 116 -15.69 -16.89 7.13
C PHE A 116 -16.44 -16.65 8.44
N TYR A 117 -16.60 -15.38 8.81
CA TYR A 117 -17.54 -15.05 9.86
C TYR A 117 -18.96 -15.37 9.39
N LEU A 118 -19.74 -15.96 10.28
CA LEU A 118 -21.12 -16.37 10.00
C LEU A 118 -22.06 -15.63 10.94
N ASP A 119 -23.23 -15.23 10.44
CA ASP A 119 -24.32 -14.72 11.24
C ASP A 119 -25.09 -15.85 11.96
N ALA A 120 -26.13 -15.49 12.72
CA ALA A 120 -26.94 -16.43 13.47
C ALA A 120 -27.71 -17.42 12.59
N SER A 121 -27.90 -17.11 11.30
CA SER A 121 -28.51 -18.04 10.33
C SER A 121 -27.51 -18.98 9.67
N GLY A 122 -26.22 -18.80 9.94
CA GLY A 122 -25.13 -19.55 9.32
C GLY A 122 -24.71 -19.02 7.94
N GLU A 123 -25.17 -17.82 7.58
CA GLU A 123 -24.76 -17.14 6.35
C GLU A 123 -23.50 -16.31 6.58
N PRO A 124 -22.62 -16.21 5.57
CA PRO A 124 -21.36 -15.50 5.72
C PRO A 124 -21.59 -13.97 5.80
N TYR A 125 -20.81 -13.32 6.66
CA TYR A 125 -20.70 -11.88 6.65
C TYR A 125 -20.11 -11.40 5.33
N LYS A 126 -20.73 -10.37 4.75
CA LYS A 126 -20.35 -9.78 3.47
C LYS A 126 -19.95 -8.33 3.66
N ILE A 127 -18.73 -8.03 3.28
CA ILE A 127 -18.26 -6.65 3.16
C ILE A 127 -18.73 -6.16 1.79
N ARG A 128 -19.42 -5.01 1.77
CA ARG A 128 -19.90 -4.41 0.51
C ARG A 128 -19.03 -3.22 0.14
N TYR A 129 -18.31 -3.35 -0.94
CA TYR A 129 -17.61 -2.23 -1.53
C TYR A 129 -18.46 -1.50 -2.56
N LYS A 130 -18.26 -0.19 -2.68
CA LYS A 130 -18.85 0.57 -3.79
C LYS A 130 -18.19 0.14 -5.09
N CYS A 131 -18.98 -0.43 -5.99
CA CYS A 131 -18.54 -0.90 -7.29
C CYS A 131 -19.30 -0.13 -8.35
N ALA A 132 -18.61 0.23 -9.42
CA ALA A 132 -19.25 0.81 -10.61
C ALA A 132 -20.00 -0.23 -11.45
N ILE A 133 -19.88 -1.51 -11.10
CA ILE A 133 -20.36 -2.62 -11.95
C ILE A 133 -21.49 -3.36 -11.26
N ASN A 134 -22.65 -3.31 -11.92
CA ASN A 134 -23.86 -4.07 -11.56
C ASN A 134 -23.80 -5.50 -12.13
N THR A 135 -22.66 -6.18 -12.10
CA THR A 135 -22.54 -7.54 -12.60
C THR A 135 -22.91 -8.53 -11.50
N THR A 136 -23.95 -9.28 -11.76
CA THR A 136 -24.31 -10.45 -10.95
C THR A 136 -23.46 -11.62 -11.46
N HIS A 137 -22.40 -11.99 -10.74
CA HIS A 137 -21.70 -13.23 -11.03
C HIS A 137 -22.56 -14.39 -10.49
N SER A 138 -23.30 -15.01 -11.36
CA SER A 138 -24.07 -16.23 -11.08
C SER A 138 -23.22 -17.47 -11.34
N GLY A 139 -22.04 -17.52 -10.74
CA GLY A 139 -21.06 -18.58 -11.04
C GLY A 139 -21.07 -19.78 -10.11
N SER A 140 -21.94 -19.82 -9.12
CA SER A 140 -21.92 -20.93 -8.16
C SER A 140 -23.23 -21.75 -8.22
N SER A 141 -23.09 -23.04 -8.52
CA SER A 141 -24.13 -24.05 -8.32
C SER A 141 -24.50 -24.24 -6.85
N THR A 142 -23.77 -23.65 -5.92
CA THR A 142 -23.90 -23.80 -4.45
C THR A 142 -24.77 -22.74 -3.77
N GLY A 143 -25.34 -21.79 -4.52
CA GLY A 143 -26.34 -20.87 -3.99
C GLY A 143 -25.80 -19.61 -3.28
N VAL A 144 -24.49 -19.49 -3.05
CA VAL A 144 -23.91 -18.25 -2.49
C VAL A 144 -23.78 -17.22 -3.62
N LYS A 145 -24.75 -16.33 -3.71
CA LYS A 145 -24.73 -15.21 -4.65
C LYS A 145 -23.93 -14.07 -4.04
N ALA A 146 -22.63 -14.03 -4.33
CA ALA A 146 -21.86 -12.81 -4.12
C ALA A 146 -22.12 -11.87 -5.30
N LYS A 147 -22.82 -10.76 -5.04
CA LYS A 147 -23.00 -9.72 -6.07
C LYS A 147 -21.70 -8.95 -6.23
N GLY A 148 -21.14 -8.96 -7.41
CA GLY A 148 -20.03 -8.17 -7.93
C GLY A 148 -18.91 -7.76 -6.97
N CYS A 149 -19.16 -6.86 -6.06
CA CYS A 149 -18.19 -6.35 -5.10
C CYS A 149 -18.48 -6.77 -3.65
N GLU A 150 -19.23 -7.83 -3.45
CA GLU A 150 -19.34 -8.45 -2.13
C GLU A 150 -18.14 -9.38 -1.93
N VAL A 151 -17.45 -9.20 -0.83
CA VAL A 151 -16.39 -10.12 -0.36
C VAL A 151 -16.86 -10.77 0.92
N LEU A 152 -16.45 -12.01 1.13
CA LEU A 152 -16.73 -12.73 2.36
C LEU A 152 -15.63 -12.42 3.37
N ASP A 153 -16.00 -11.98 4.55
CA ASP A 153 -15.07 -11.59 5.60
C ASP A 153 -14.38 -12.83 6.21
N TRP A 154 -13.04 -12.87 6.16
CA TRP A 154 -12.26 -13.99 6.67
C TRP A 154 -12.31 -14.10 8.19
N ASN A 155 -12.61 -15.30 8.68
CA ASN A 155 -12.41 -15.64 10.08
C ASN A 155 -10.98 -16.16 10.32
N PHE A 156 -10.01 -15.25 10.38
CA PHE A 156 -8.61 -15.64 10.61
C PHE A 156 -8.30 -16.12 12.04
N TYR A 157 -9.26 -16.10 12.96
CA TYR A 157 -9.16 -16.84 14.22
C TYR A 157 -9.29 -18.36 14.01
N ASN A 158 -9.88 -18.78 12.91
CA ASN A 158 -9.87 -20.16 12.47
C ASN A 158 -8.52 -20.48 11.81
N THR A 159 -7.73 -21.34 12.45
CA THR A 159 -6.41 -21.77 11.95
C THR A 159 -6.49 -22.36 10.55
N SER A 160 -7.51 -23.18 10.26
CA SER A 160 -7.67 -23.77 8.92
C SER A 160 -7.94 -22.71 7.85
N ALA A 161 -8.64 -21.64 8.18
CA ALA A 161 -8.83 -20.50 7.26
C ALA A 161 -7.51 -19.77 6.99
N ARG A 162 -6.71 -19.53 8.03
CA ARG A 162 -5.36 -18.93 7.88
C ARG A 162 -4.47 -19.79 7.01
N ASP A 163 -4.39 -21.08 7.30
CA ASP A 163 -3.56 -22.01 6.54
C ASP A 163 -3.99 -22.09 5.09
N TYR A 164 -5.29 -22.14 4.83
CA TYR A 164 -5.80 -22.16 3.46
C TYR A 164 -5.44 -20.87 2.70
N TYR A 165 -5.62 -19.71 3.33
CA TYR A 165 -5.25 -18.42 2.72
C TYR A 165 -3.75 -18.39 2.42
N LEU A 166 -2.91 -18.69 3.42
CA LEU A 166 -1.46 -18.54 3.35
C LEU A 166 -0.78 -19.59 2.47
N ASP A 167 -1.27 -20.83 2.48
CA ASP A 167 -0.57 -21.96 1.83
C ASP A 167 -1.25 -22.41 0.52
N VAL A 168 -2.53 -22.06 0.32
CA VAL A 168 -3.27 -22.44 -0.88
C VAL A 168 -3.58 -21.23 -1.76
N VAL A 169 -4.22 -20.20 -1.21
CA VAL A 169 -4.63 -19.04 -2.02
C VAL A 169 -3.39 -18.29 -2.52
N LEU A 170 -2.48 -17.90 -1.63
CA LEU A 170 -1.26 -17.17 -2.03
C LEU A 170 -0.38 -17.98 -2.96
N LYS A 171 -0.28 -19.30 -2.72
CA LYS A 171 0.49 -20.18 -3.60
C LYS A 171 -0.09 -20.22 -5.01
N ARG A 172 -1.40 -20.35 -5.15
CA ARG A 172 -2.08 -20.31 -6.47
C ARG A 172 -1.83 -19.00 -7.21
N ILE A 173 -1.81 -17.86 -6.49
CA ILE A 173 -1.51 -16.56 -7.10
C ILE A 173 -0.09 -16.56 -7.66
N VAL A 174 0.88 -17.07 -6.90
CA VAL A 174 2.27 -17.14 -7.36
C VAL A 174 2.45 -18.13 -8.51
N GLU A 175 1.77 -19.26 -8.47
CA GLU A 175 1.83 -20.31 -9.51
C GLU A 175 1.23 -19.88 -10.85
N MET A 176 0.42 -18.80 -10.89
CA MET A 176 -0.01 -18.21 -12.17
C MET A 176 1.19 -17.69 -12.98
N ASP A 177 2.27 -17.28 -12.34
CA ASP A 177 3.51 -16.88 -12.96
C ASP A 177 4.53 -18.03 -12.99
N SER A 178 4.24 -19.04 -13.79
CA SER A 178 5.12 -20.23 -13.91
C SER A 178 6.53 -19.89 -14.37
N SER A 179 6.72 -18.78 -15.08
CA SER A 179 8.04 -18.28 -15.50
C SER A 179 8.75 -17.47 -14.40
N ASN A 180 8.00 -17.08 -13.37
CA ASN A 180 8.45 -16.17 -12.31
C ASN A 180 8.97 -14.80 -12.80
N GLN A 181 8.47 -14.33 -13.95
CA GLN A 181 8.94 -13.12 -14.63
C GLN A 181 7.86 -12.07 -14.90
N VAL A 182 6.59 -12.45 -14.76
CA VAL A 182 5.48 -11.56 -15.14
C VAL A 182 5.25 -10.50 -14.07
N PHE A 183 5.19 -10.86 -12.79
CA PHE A 183 5.06 -9.87 -11.71
C PHE A 183 6.13 -10.04 -10.65
N ASP A 184 6.44 -8.95 -9.95
CA ASP A 184 7.54 -8.89 -8.99
C ASP A 184 7.05 -8.80 -7.54
N GLY A 185 5.79 -8.42 -7.34
CA GLY A 185 5.22 -8.26 -6.01
C GLY A 185 3.70 -8.37 -5.96
N ILE A 186 3.18 -8.38 -4.74
CA ILE A 186 1.74 -8.41 -4.45
C ILE A 186 1.41 -7.28 -3.48
N PHE A 187 0.46 -6.44 -3.84
CA PHE A 187 -0.11 -5.43 -2.96
C PHE A 187 -1.27 -6.03 -2.19
N PHE A 188 -1.11 -6.12 -0.89
CA PHE A 188 -2.12 -6.59 0.05
C PHE A 188 -2.90 -5.41 0.58
N ASP A 189 -4.10 -5.22 0.05
CA ASP A 189 -4.98 -4.16 0.52
C ASP A 189 -5.67 -4.57 1.82
N ALA A 190 -5.93 -3.60 2.68
CA ALA A 190 -6.50 -3.82 4.00
C ALA A 190 -5.76 -4.88 4.83
N ALA A 191 -4.42 -4.99 4.63
CA ALA A 191 -3.59 -5.97 5.32
C ALA A 191 -3.67 -5.86 6.85
N MET A 192 -4.01 -4.69 7.35
CA MET A 192 -4.25 -4.45 8.77
C MET A 192 -5.69 -4.82 9.20
N GLY A 193 -6.57 -5.17 8.27
CA GLY A 193 -7.89 -5.74 8.57
C GLY A 193 -7.78 -7.01 9.41
N PHE A 194 -6.70 -7.77 9.27
CA PHE A 194 -6.38 -8.92 10.11
C PHE A 194 -6.30 -8.56 11.60
N MET A 195 -5.91 -7.34 11.92
CA MET A 195 -5.65 -6.86 13.28
C MET A 195 -6.76 -5.96 13.83
N ARG A 196 -7.70 -5.54 12.97
CA ARG A 196 -8.84 -4.71 13.39
C ARG A 196 -9.89 -5.45 14.20
N THR A 197 -9.99 -6.73 14.00
CA THR A 197 -11.04 -7.54 14.58
C THR A 197 -10.62 -8.20 15.89
N ALA A 198 -10.03 -7.43 16.83
CA ALA A 198 -10.04 -7.82 18.23
C ALA A 198 -11.48 -8.10 18.71
N SER A 199 -12.45 -7.48 18.07
CA SER A 199 -13.85 -7.83 18.16
C SER A 199 -14.30 -8.53 16.88
N CYS A 200 -14.63 -9.80 16.99
CA CYS A 200 -15.51 -10.43 16.02
C CYS A 200 -16.66 -9.47 15.69
N PRO A 201 -17.17 -9.48 14.45
CA PRO A 201 -18.42 -8.78 14.18
C PRO A 201 -19.42 -9.11 15.27
N ALA A 202 -19.99 -8.10 15.92
CA ALA A 202 -20.79 -8.25 17.15
C ALA A 202 -21.94 -9.28 17.04
N ALA A 203 -22.32 -9.63 15.82
CA ALA A 203 -23.36 -10.59 15.50
C ALA A 203 -22.81 -11.91 14.89
N ALA A 204 -21.48 -12.14 14.85
CA ALA A 204 -20.94 -13.37 14.28
C ALA A 204 -21.17 -14.56 15.23
N ALA A 205 -21.92 -15.54 14.77
CA ALA A 205 -22.32 -16.71 15.56
C ALA A 205 -21.16 -17.70 15.77
N ASN A 206 -20.15 -17.70 14.91
CA ASN A 206 -19.00 -18.60 14.98
C ASN A 206 -17.76 -17.96 15.63
N CYS A 207 -17.94 -16.89 16.35
CA CYS A 207 -16.92 -16.31 17.20
C CYS A 207 -16.92 -16.91 18.60
N ARG A 208 -15.74 -16.89 19.24
CA ARG A 208 -15.61 -17.26 20.64
C ARG A 208 -16.43 -16.30 21.52
N ALA A 209 -17.21 -16.84 22.48
CA ALA A 209 -17.91 -16.04 23.45
C ALA A 209 -16.93 -15.15 24.23
N GLY A 210 -17.22 -13.86 24.32
CA GLY A 210 -16.33 -12.88 24.93
C GLY A 210 -15.26 -12.29 24.00
N GLY A 211 -15.20 -12.75 22.72
CA GLY A 211 -14.26 -12.26 21.72
C GLY A 211 -12.81 -12.70 21.95
N TYR A 212 -11.89 -11.94 21.42
CA TYR A 212 -10.45 -12.15 21.50
C TYR A 212 -9.77 -10.94 22.14
N THR A 213 -8.70 -11.16 22.87
CA THR A 213 -7.88 -10.07 23.40
C THR A 213 -7.08 -9.41 22.29
N GLN A 214 -6.64 -8.17 22.50
CA GLN A 214 -5.76 -7.49 21.56
C GLN A 214 -4.48 -8.28 21.33
N ALA A 215 -3.88 -8.83 22.37
CA ALA A 215 -2.67 -9.65 22.26
C ALA A 215 -2.85 -10.92 21.39
N GLU A 216 -4.01 -11.59 21.47
CA GLU A 216 -4.32 -12.73 20.59
C GLU A 216 -4.49 -12.27 19.13
N THR A 217 -5.14 -11.14 18.93
CA THR A 217 -5.32 -10.55 17.60
C THR A 217 -3.98 -10.16 16.97
N ASP A 218 -3.13 -9.49 17.75
CA ASP A 218 -1.79 -9.09 17.31
C ASP A 218 -0.92 -10.31 16.96
N ALA A 219 -0.97 -11.36 17.78
CA ALA A 219 -0.23 -12.59 17.52
C ALA A 219 -0.66 -13.25 16.19
N ILE A 220 -1.95 -13.25 15.88
CA ILE A 220 -2.48 -13.75 14.61
C ILE A 220 -2.04 -12.86 13.44
N GLY A 221 -2.14 -11.56 13.59
CA GLY A 221 -1.69 -10.60 12.57
C GLY A 221 -0.20 -10.77 12.26
N ILE A 222 0.64 -10.88 13.29
CA ILE A 222 2.08 -11.15 13.15
C ILE A 222 2.32 -12.47 12.41
N GLU A 223 1.62 -13.54 12.78
CA GLU A 223 1.73 -14.84 12.11
C GLU A 223 1.42 -14.71 10.62
N ILE A 224 0.29 -14.08 10.26
CA ILE A 224 -0.13 -13.91 8.88
C ILE A 224 0.91 -13.13 8.08
N LEU A 225 1.34 -11.99 8.57
CA LEU A 225 2.32 -11.14 7.86
C LEU A 225 3.66 -11.86 7.69
N ARG A 226 4.18 -12.48 8.76
CA ARG A 226 5.44 -13.23 8.73
C ARG A 226 5.38 -14.41 7.76
N ARG A 227 4.32 -15.19 7.79
CA ARG A 227 4.13 -16.32 6.85
C ARG A 227 3.96 -15.83 5.41
N THR A 228 3.25 -14.71 5.18
CA THR A 228 3.13 -14.10 3.85
C THR A 228 4.50 -13.78 3.28
N VAL A 229 5.33 -13.06 4.04
CA VAL A 229 6.71 -12.70 3.60
C VAL A 229 7.53 -13.96 3.31
N THR A 230 7.52 -14.92 4.23
CA THR A 230 8.30 -16.16 4.11
C THR A 230 7.84 -16.99 2.90
N ASN A 231 6.54 -17.15 2.72
CA ASN A 231 5.96 -17.95 1.64
C ASN A 231 6.25 -17.31 0.27
N LEU A 232 6.05 -16.01 0.13
CA LEU A 232 6.32 -15.30 -1.13
C LEU A 232 7.81 -15.33 -1.50
N ALA A 233 8.69 -15.19 -0.50
CA ALA A 233 10.14 -15.33 -0.71
C ALA A 233 10.51 -16.74 -1.17
N LYS A 234 9.87 -17.77 -0.60
CA LYS A 234 10.11 -19.18 -0.93
C LYS A 234 9.59 -19.55 -2.32
N TRP A 235 8.41 -19.08 -2.69
CA TRP A 235 7.73 -19.53 -3.92
C TRP A 235 8.10 -18.74 -5.18
N GLY A 236 8.90 -17.71 -5.10
CA GLY A 236 9.32 -17.00 -6.31
C GLY A 236 9.96 -15.64 -6.04
N GLY A 237 10.31 -15.35 -4.78
CA GLY A 237 10.96 -14.09 -4.43
C GLY A 237 10.08 -12.85 -4.64
N LYS A 238 8.75 -13.02 -4.60
CA LYS A 238 7.80 -11.92 -4.76
C LYS A 238 7.83 -11.01 -3.54
N VAL A 239 7.74 -9.71 -3.76
CA VAL A 239 7.77 -8.69 -2.69
C VAL A 239 6.34 -8.36 -2.24
N PRO A 240 5.97 -8.60 -0.98
CA PRO A 240 4.72 -8.10 -0.45
C PRO A 240 4.78 -6.60 -0.20
N ILE A 241 3.75 -5.88 -0.61
CA ILE A 241 3.50 -4.48 -0.27
C ILE A 241 2.25 -4.43 0.57
N PHE A 242 2.39 -4.10 1.85
CA PHE A 242 1.26 -4.06 2.76
C PHE A 242 0.65 -2.66 2.84
N ASN A 243 -0.64 -2.57 2.58
CA ASN A 243 -1.41 -1.38 2.90
C ASN A 243 -1.66 -1.31 4.40
N ALA A 244 -0.80 -0.57 5.09
CA ALA A 244 -0.83 -0.36 6.53
C ALA A 244 -1.63 0.90 6.93
N HIS A 245 -2.58 1.29 6.12
CA HIS A 245 -3.26 2.58 6.12
C HIS A 245 -4.03 2.97 7.39
N TYR A 246 -4.12 2.13 8.37
CA TYR A 246 -4.97 2.38 9.53
C TYR A 246 -4.32 3.10 10.71
N ALA A 247 -3.07 3.51 10.57
CA ALA A 247 -2.46 4.46 11.51
C ALA A 247 -3.12 5.86 11.49
N ASP A 248 -3.97 6.10 10.51
CA ASP A 248 -4.44 7.42 10.12
C ASP A 248 -5.73 7.89 10.82
N MET A 249 -6.50 7.02 11.44
CA MET A 249 -7.85 7.40 11.85
C MET A 249 -7.94 8.14 13.17
N SER A 250 -6.85 8.31 13.90
CA SER A 250 -6.86 9.14 15.11
C SER A 250 -5.63 10.04 15.18
N PHE A 251 -5.66 11.14 14.47
CA PHE A 251 -4.71 12.26 14.59
C PHE A 251 -4.58 12.84 16.03
N ASN A 252 -5.20 12.23 17.01
CA ASN A 252 -5.27 12.76 18.38
C ASN A 252 -4.62 11.88 19.45
N ASN A 253 -3.92 10.81 19.11
CA ASN A 253 -3.24 10.02 20.14
C ASN A 253 -1.76 9.82 19.81
N ASP A 254 -0.91 10.34 20.69
CA ASP A 254 0.56 10.21 20.73
C ASP A 254 1.06 8.77 20.94
N THR A 255 0.23 7.77 20.74
CA THR A 255 0.61 6.37 20.85
C THR A 255 0.99 5.83 19.48
N ILE A 256 2.26 5.45 19.35
CA ILE A 256 2.74 4.57 18.27
C ILE A 256 1.79 3.39 18.21
N HIS A 257 1.07 3.24 17.09
CA HIS A 257 0.16 2.12 16.92
C HIS A 257 0.95 0.80 17.04
N PRO A 258 0.54 -0.15 17.91
CA PRO A 258 1.22 -1.44 18.05
C PRO A 258 1.42 -2.18 16.72
N GLU A 259 0.54 -1.95 15.76
CA GLU A 259 0.58 -2.46 14.39
C GLU A 259 1.84 -2.07 13.62
N SER A 260 2.33 -0.85 13.81
CA SER A 260 3.56 -0.41 13.17
C SER A 260 4.78 -1.13 13.75
N ALA A 261 4.82 -1.36 15.06
CA ALA A 261 5.89 -2.11 15.71
C ALA A 261 5.92 -3.58 15.21
N ILE A 262 4.77 -4.14 14.86
CA ILE A 262 4.65 -5.48 14.28
C ILE A 262 5.28 -5.53 12.88
N LEU A 263 4.94 -4.56 12.03
CA LEU A 263 5.54 -4.47 10.69
C LEU A 263 7.06 -4.26 10.78
N ASP A 264 7.52 -3.48 11.75
CA ASP A 264 8.95 -3.25 12.00
C ASP A 264 9.68 -4.54 12.39
N ALA A 265 9.11 -5.30 13.32
CA ALA A 265 9.67 -6.58 13.74
C ALA A 265 9.77 -7.55 12.56
N ILE A 266 8.70 -7.67 11.76
CA ILE A 266 8.66 -8.54 10.59
C ILE A 266 9.61 -8.04 9.50
N GLY A 267 9.66 -6.75 9.25
CA GLY A 267 10.58 -6.14 8.28
C GLY A 267 12.03 -6.41 8.65
N THR A 268 12.38 -6.29 9.92
CA THR A 268 13.72 -6.59 10.45
C THR A 268 14.05 -8.08 10.34
N GLU A 269 13.13 -8.96 10.74
CA GLU A 269 13.32 -10.42 10.71
C GLU A 269 13.38 -10.97 9.27
N SER A 270 12.59 -10.41 8.36
CA SER A 270 12.54 -10.85 6.95
C SER A 270 13.71 -10.33 6.12
N GLY A 271 14.56 -9.53 6.73
CA GLY A 271 15.70 -8.94 6.03
C GLY A 271 15.28 -7.92 4.97
N GLY A 272 14.19 -7.20 5.17
CA GLY A 272 13.73 -6.14 4.27
C GLY A 272 13.05 -6.62 2.99
N ALA A 273 12.66 -7.89 2.91
CA ALA A 273 11.96 -8.46 1.76
C ALA A 273 10.48 -8.03 1.69
N MET A 274 10.13 -6.87 2.22
CA MET A 274 8.77 -6.32 2.17
C MET A 274 8.80 -4.82 1.92
N MET A 275 7.66 -4.29 1.49
CA MET A 275 7.43 -2.86 1.36
C MET A 275 6.16 -2.46 2.09
N ARG A 276 6.09 -1.20 2.45
CA ARG A 276 4.92 -0.59 3.06
C ARG A 276 4.26 0.39 2.10
N TYR A 277 2.96 0.37 2.08
CA TYR A 277 2.18 1.44 1.48
C TYR A 277 1.75 2.42 2.58
N TYR A 278 2.04 3.70 2.37
CA TYR A 278 1.72 4.78 3.29
C TYR A 278 0.84 5.81 2.60
N ASP A 279 -0.32 6.08 3.16
CA ASP A 279 -1.22 7.13 2.68
C ASP A 279 -0.81 8.47 3.32
N GLY A 280 -0.21 9.32 2.52
CA GLY A 280 0.25 10.66 2.91
C GLY A 280 -0.83 11.74 2.73
N ASP A 281 -2.10 11.35 2.72
CA ASP A 281 -3.20 12.29 2.55
C ASP A 281 -3.31 13.22 3.74
N GLY A 282 -3.30 14.49 3.45
CA GLY A 282 -3.49 15.52 4.46
C GLY A 282 -2.97 16.88 3.97
N PRO A 283 -3.28 17.95 4.66
CA PRO A 283 -2.62 19.22 4.41
C PRO A 283 -1.17 19.14 4.87
N LEU A 284 -0.31 19.91 4.24
CA LEU A 284 1.08 20.01 4.67
C LEU A 284 1.13 20.57 6.11
N SER A 285 1.50 19.74 7.06
CA SER A 285 1.50 20.04 8.50
C SER A 285 2.68 19.37 9.21
N ILE A 286 3.00 19.85 10.41
CA ILE A 286 4.02 19.27 11.27
C ILE A 286 3.71 17.78 11.51
N ALA A 287 2.46 17.46 11.87
CA ALA A 287 2.06 16.08 12.16
C ALA A 287 2.25 15.16 10.94
N LEU A 288 1.85 15.60 9.73
CA LEU A 288 2.06 14.81 8.51
C LEU A 288 3.56 14.52 8.30
N ILE A 289 4.41 15.53 8.48
CA ILE A 289 5.84 15.39 8.23
C ILE A 289 6.48 14.51 9.31
N ASP A 290 6.18 14.76 10.58
CA ASP A 290 6.75 13.97 11.69
C ASP A 290 6.33 12.49 11.58
N ASN A 291 5.07 12.18 11.27
CA ASN A 291 4.61 10.82 11.03
C ASN A 291 5.35 10.17 9.85
N ALA A 292 5.53 10.90 8.74
CA ALA A 292 6.27 10.38 7.60
C ALA A 292 7.76 10.14 7.94
N LEU A 293 8.35 10.96 8.79
CA LEU A 293 9.73 10.79 9.28
C LEU A 293 9.87 9.60 10.22
N GLU A 294 8.92 9.36 11.11
CA GLU A 294 8.88 8.17 11.96
C GLU A 294 8.84 6.90 11.10
N GLU A 295 7.99 6.90 10.06
CA GLU A 295 7.93 5.80 9.10
C GLU A 295 9.30 5.54 8.45
N ARG A 296 10.00 6.60 8.08
CA ARG A 296 11.33 6.48 7.51
C ARG A 296 12.35 5.85 8.46
N LEU A 297 12.29 6.15 9.76
CA LEU A 297 13.21 5.58 10.77
C LEU A 297 13.10 4.06 10.84
N ARG A 298 11.99 3.47 10.43
CA ARG A 298 11.78 2.03 10.36
C ARG A 298 12.57 1.34 9.25
N GLN A 299 13.15 2.11 8.32
CA GLN A 299 13.96 1.64 7.20
C GLN A 299 13.25 0.66 6.26
N ILE A 300 11.92 0.57 6.32
CA ILE A 300 11.13 -0.23 5.38
C ILE A 300 10.88 0.60 4.13
N PRO A 301 11.16 0.08 2.92
CA PRO A 301 10.83 0.75 1.67
C PRO A 301 9.34 1.07 1.61
N THR A 302 9.00 2.29 1.19
CA THR A 302 7.64 2.80 1.28
C THR A 302 7.13 3.28 -0.07
N VAL A 303 5.91 2.90 -0.44
CA VAL A 303 5.13 3.57 -1.48
C VAL A 303 4.34 4.69 -0.80
N PHE A 304 4.80 5.92 -0.98
CA PHE A 304 4.17 7.11 -0.41
C PHE A 304 3.10 7.63 -1.37
N HIS A 305 1.86 7.43 -1.02
CA HIS A 305 0.69 7.81 -1.82
C HIS A 305 0.04 9.10 -1.32
N VAL A 306 -0.25 9.99 -2.23
CA VAL A 306 -0.97 11.24 -1.97
C VAL A 306 -2.15 11.36 -2.92
N LYS A 307 -3.33 11.60 -2.37
CA LYS A 307 -4.54 11.90 -3.14
C LYS A 307 -4.62 13.42 -3.37
N GLY A 308 -4.18 13.88 -4.50
CA GLY A 308 -3.88 15.27 -4.88
C GLY A 308 -4.95 16.35 -4.69
N LYS A 309 -5.92 16.18 -3.79
CA LYS A 309 -6.98 17.15 -3.52
C LYS A 309 -6.71 18.03 -2.30
N LYS A 310 -5.80 17.64 -1.41
CA LYS A 310 -5.61 18.30 -0.11
C LYS A 310 -4.30 19.06 0.00
N GLN A 311 -3.33 18.77 -0.84
CA GLN A 311 -2.04 19.48 -0.87
C GLN A 311 -1.58 19.71 -2.32
N LYS A 312 -0.66 20.65 -2.50
CA LYS A 312 -0.03 20.86 -3.80
C LYS A 312 0.93 19.73 -4.09
N THR A 313 1.03 19.31 -5.34
CA THR A 313 1.98 18.26 -5.79
C THR A 313 3.41 18.52 -5.30
N ILE A 314 3.86 19.77 -5.33
CA ILE A 314 5.21 20.12 -4.92
C ILE A 314 5.44 19.94 -3.42
N ASP A 315 4.45 20.24 -2.60
CA ASP A 315 4.52 20.03 -1.15
C ASP A 315 4.64 18.52 -0.84
N ALA A 316 3.85 17.70 -1.54
CA ALA A 316 3.91 16.25 -1.43
C ALA A 316 5.26 15.69 -1.90
N VAL A 317 5.80 16.20 -3.00
CA VAL A 317 7.15 15.83 -3.49
C VAL A 317 8.21 16.21 -2.46
N ALA A 318 8.11 17.39 -1.83
CA ALA A 318 9.05 17.81 -0.81
C ALA A 318 9.01 16.87 0.42
N VAL A 319 7.82 16.52 0.92
CA VAL A 319 7.68 15.54 2.01
C VAL A 319 8.29 14.21 1.61
N PHE A 320 7.96 13.71 0.42
CA PHE A 320 8.54 12.46 -0.07
C PHE A 320 10.07 12.52 -0.13
N LEU A 321 10.66 13.60 -0.60
CA LEU A 321 12.11 13.75 -0.68
C LEU A 321 12.73 13.79 0.73
N LEU A 322 12.09 14.37 1.74
CA LEU A 322 12.58 14.27 3.12
C LEU A 322 12.70 12.82 3.57
N ILE A 323 11.71 11.98 3.25
CA ILE A 323 11.66 10.58 3.70
C ILE A 323 12.28 9.58 2.72
N ARG A 324 12.54 9.96 1.47
CA ARG A 324 13.01 9.08 0.40
C ARG A 324 14.22 8.25 0.84
N GLN A 325 14.11 6.95 0.67
CA GLN A 325 15.19 5.98 0.82
C GLN A 325 15.22 5.05 -0.38
N LYS A 326 16.18 4.14 -0.45
CA LYS A 326 16.26 3.19 -1.56
C LYS A 326 15.00 2.34 -1.62
N PHE A 327 14.45 2.15 -2.81
CA PHE A 327 13.15 1.47 -3.06
C PHE A 327 11.92 2.16 -2.47
N SER A 328 12.01 3.44 -2.10
CA SER A 328 10.81 4.24 -1.84
C SER A 328 10.28 4.79 -3.15
N TYR A 329 8.96 4.77 -3.30
CA TYR A 329 8.24 5.24 -4.48
C TYR A 329 7.22 6.29 -4.10
N PHE A 330 7.02 7.25 -4.99
CA PHE A 330 6.03 8.30 -4.85
C PHE A 330 4.84 8.06 -5.77
N MET A 331 3.66 8.19 -5.25
CA MET A 331 2.44 8.06 -6.02
C MET A 331 1.49 9.21 -5.73
N GLU A 332 1.02 9.86 -6.79
CA GLU A 332 -0.05 10.85 -6.69
C GLU A 332 -1.23 10.38 -7.54
N SER A 333 -2.42 10.42 -7.00
CA SER A 333 -3.64 10.11 -7.73
C SER A 333 -4.82 10.95 -7.23
N THR A 334 -5.90 11.02 -7.97
CA THR A 334 -7.15 11.64 -7.53
C THR A 334 -8.07 10.63 -6.81
N GLY A 335 -7.64 9.38 -6.71
CA GLY A 335 -8.31 8.25 -6.07
C GLY A 335 -7.80 6.93 -6.65
N TYR A 336 -8.15 5.82 -6.02
CA TYR A 336 -7.72 4.47 -6.44
C TYR A 336 -8.28 4.02 -7.79
N TYR A 337 -9.22 4.78 -8.34
CA TYR A 337 -9.96 4.46 -9.55
C TYR A 337 -9.69 5.44 -10.68
N ASP A 338 -8.73 6.34 -10.48
CA ASP A 338 -8.48 7.39 -11.46
C ASP A 338 -7.35 6.98 -12.41
N GLN A 339 -7.67 6.95 -13.68
CA GLN A 339 -6.72 6.74 -14.76
C GLN A 339 -6.02 8.03 -15.20
N ASN A 340 -6.43 9.17 -14.63
CA ASN A 340 -5.97 10.49 -15.04
C ASN A 340 -4.74 10.95 -14.25
N PHE A 341 -3.71 10.10 -14.20
CA PHE A 341 -2.42 10.53 -13.66
C PHE A 341 -1.86 11.68 -14.48
N LYS A 342 -1.73 12.82 -13.86
CA LYS A 342 -1.06 13.97 -14.46
C LYS A 342 0.42 13.90 -14.10
N TRP A 343 1.24 13.73 -15.13
CA TRP A 343 2.68 13.84 -14.93
C TRP A 343 3.03 15.28 -14.58
N HIS A 344 3.66 15.47 -13.44
CA HIS A 344 4.11 16.79 -12.98
C HIS A 344 5.56 17.02 -13.35
N ALA A 345 5.93 18.28 -13.72
CA ALA A 345 7.29 18.62 -14.12
C ALA A 345 8.35 18.31 -13.03
N ALA A 346 7.96 18.33 -11.77
CA ALA A 346 8.84 17.92 -10.66
C ALA A 346 9.31 16.45 -10.77
N TYR A 347 8.60 15.59 -11.48
CA TYR A 347 9.01 14.18 -11.66
C TYR A 347 10.07 14.00 -12.73
N ASP A 348 10.29 14.98 -13.58
CA ASP A 348 11.36 14.98 -14.59
C ASP A 348 12.71 15.46 -14.03
N LEU A 349 12.74 15.91 -12.77
CA LEU A 349 13.94 16.46 -12.15
C LEU A 349 14.83 15.38 -11.55
N ASP A 350 16.12 15.52 -11.79
CA ASP A 350 17.15 14.75 -11.11
C ASP A 350 17.55 15.47 -9.82
N TYR A 351 17.07 14.96 -8.71
CA TYR A 351 17.40 15.48 -7.38
C TYR A 351 18.78 15.02 -6.88
N GLY A 352 19.34 14.00 -7.50
CA GLY A 352 20.61 13.41 -7.11
C GLY A 352 20.51 12.46 -5.92
N LEU A 353 21.66 12.15 -5.35
CA LEU A 353 21.80 11.28 -4.17
C LEU A 353 21.58 12.07 -2.88
N PRO A 354 20.92 11.51 -1.86
CA PRO A 354 20.86 12.14 -0.55
C PRO A 354 22.26 12.16 0.09
N LEU A 355 22.66 13.32 0.58
CA LEU A 355 23.95 13.51 1.28
C LEU A 355 23.87 13.20 2.76
N SER A 356 22.68 13.07 3.32
CA SER A 356 22.44 12.72 4.72
C SER A 356 21.61 11.43 4.84
N ALA A 357 21.88 10.69 5.92
CA ALA A 357 21.07 9.51 6.24
C ALA A 357 19.60 9.84 6.47
N GLY A 358 19.28 11.05 6.93
CA GLY A 358 17.94 11.55 7.15
C GLY A 358 17.86 13.06 7.02
N PRO A 359 16.66 13.64 7.09
CA PRO A 359 16.50 15.08 7.19
C PRO A 359 16.91 15.60 8.57
N SER A 360 17.25 16.89 8.65
CA SER A 360 17.29 17.62 9.90
C SER A 360 15.87 18.10 10.26
N ARG A 361 15.65 18.28 11.56
CA ARG A 361 14.46 18.93 12.13
C ARG A 361 14.92 19.93 13.17
N GLU A 362 14.63 21.18 12.96
CA GLU A 362 15.03 22.27 13.85
C GLU A 362 13.78 23.02 14.35
N VAL A 363 13.77 23.33 15.65
CA VAL A 363 12.69 24.10 16.27
C VAL A 363 13.26 25.46 16.69
N ASN A 364 12.75 26.52 16.07
CA ASN A 364 13.06 27.87 16.46
C ASN A 364 11.96 28.42 17.37
N THR A 365 12.21 28.39 18.68
CA THR A 365 11.25 28.85 19.68
C THR A 365 11.02 30.36 19.65
N ALA A 366 12.00 31.14 19.18
CA ALA A 366 11.86 32.59 19.10
C ALA A 366 10.89 33.02 17.98
N THR A 367 10.86 32.28 16.87
CA THR A 367 9.96 32.57 15.74
C THR A 367 8.71 31.70 15.73
N GLY A 368 8.66 30.68 16.60
CA GLY A 368 7.57 29.70 16.58
C GLY A 368 7.53 28.86 15.31
N THR A 369 8.69 28.54 14.72
CA THR A 369 8.78 27.74 13.50
C THR A 369 9.45 26.39 13.74
N VAL A 370 9.02 25.39 12.95
CA VAL A 370 9.71 24.10 12.82
C VAL A 370 10.19 23.99 11.38
N GLU A 371 11.48 23.70 11.22
CA GLU A 371 12.09 23.56 9.90
C GLU A 371 12.60 22.15 9.70
N TYR A 372 12.30 21.60 8.53
CA TYR A 372 12.78 20.31 8.07
C TYR A 372 13.64 20.55 6.85
N SER A 373 14.80 19.93 6.77
CA SER A 373 15.62 20.01 5.58
C SER A 373 16.36 18.73 5.26
N ARG A 374 16.61 18.50 3.99
CA ARG A 374 17.45 17.40 3.52
C ARG A 374 18.22 17.83 2.29
N THR A 375 19.53 17.58 2.30
CA THR A 375 20.42 17.91 1.20
C THR A 375 20.62 16.71 0.30
N TYR A 376 20.53 16.96 -0.99
CA TYR A 376 20.86 16.07 -2.08
C TYR A 376 22.05 16.63 -2.87
N THR A 377 22.67 15.81 -3.70
CA THR A 377 23.80 16.28 -4.52
C THR A 377 23.42 17.42 -5.48
N ARG A 378 22.16 17.55 -5.84
CA ARG A 378 21.69 18.57 -6.81
C ARG A 378 20.65 19.54 -6.25
N CYS A 379 20.12 19.30 -5.07
CA CYS A 379 19.16 20.22 -4.46
C CYS A 379 19.19 20.18 -2.93
N VAL A 380 18.59 21.20 -2.34
CA VAL A 380 18.17 21.21 -0.94
C VAL A 380 16.65 21.25 -0.90
N VAL A 381 16.08 20.35 -0.15
CA VAL A 381 14.64 20.32 0.17
C VAL A 381 14.47 20.93 1.55
N ALA A 382 13.60 21.90 1.67
CA ALA A 382 13.28 22.55 2.94
C ALA A 382 11.76 22.71 3.09
N ILE A 383 11.25 22.47 4.29
CA ILE A 383 9.86 22.75 4.66
C ILE A 383 9.88 23.52 5.97
N SER A 384 9.24 24.69 5.97
CA SER A 384 9.09 25.54 7.15
C SER A 384 7.62 25.57 7.58
N CYS A 385 7.37 25.27 8.85
CA CYS A 385 6.04 25.20 9.44
C CYS A 385 5.91 26.22 10.57
N ASN A 386 4.80 26.98 10.59
CA ASN A 386 4.48 27.84 11.70
C ASN A 386 3.65 27.08 12.75
N VAL A 387 4.19 26.96 13.98
CA VAL A 387 3.58 26.17 15.06
C VAL A 387 2.20 26.67 15.45
N SER A 388 2.02 28.00 15.58
CA SER A 388 0.74 28.57 15.98
C SER A 388 -0.34 28.30 14.93
N ARG A 389 -0.01 28.44 13.63
CA ARG A 389 -0.94 28.11 12.54
C ARG A 389 -1.31 26.64 12.49
N CYS A 390 -0.40 25.73 12.89
CA CYS A 390 -0.67 24.30 12.96
C CYS A 390 -1.57 23.93 14.14
N GLN A 391 -1.59 24.74 15.21
CA GLN A 391 -2.36 24.49 16.44
C GLN A 391 -3.75 25.16 16.45
N GLU A 392 -3.96 26.20 15.66
CA GLU A 392 -5.10 27.12 15.79
C GLU A 392 -6.47 26.57 15.45
N LYS A 393 -6.60 25.28 15.05
CA LYS A 393 -7.95 24.85 14.61
C LYS A 393 -8.31 23.41 14.98
N GLY A 394 -9.46 23.31 15.63
CA GLY A 394 -10.18 22.06 15.83
C GLY A 394 -10.45 21.32 14.49
N ALA A 395 -10.83 20.09 14.57
CA ALA A 395 -10.79 19.03 13.55
C ALA A 395 -11.35 19.33 12.15
N ASP A 396 -11.95 20.49 11.89
CA ASP A 396 -12.72 20.72 10.66
C ASP A 396 -12.09 21.66 9.63
N LEU A 397 -10.98 22.32 9.90
CA LEU A 397 -10.34 23.24 8.96
C LEU A 397 -8.84 22.99 8.85
N ILE A 398 -8.49 22.08 7.98
CA ILE A 398 -7.12 21.71 7.68
C ILE A 398 -6.55 22.76 6.71
N HIS A 399 -5.78 23.71 7.23
CA HIS A 399 -5.02 24.64 6.41
C HIS A 399 -3.56 24.19 6.33
N ASN A 400 -2.95 24.41 5.18
CA ASN A 400 -1.50 24.29 5.05
C ASN A 400 -0.84 25.28 6.02
N CYS A 401 -0.22 24.76 7.07
CA CYS A 401 0.53 25.55 8.04
C CYS A 401 2.03 25.59 7.75
N CYS A 402 2.43 24.92 6.68
CA CYS A 402 3.80 24.82 6.22
C CYS A 402 3.94 25.33 4.78
N SER A 403 5.17 25.63 4.40
CA SER A 403 5.57 25.93 3.02
C SER A 403 6.79 25.10 2.65
N ALA A 404 6.76 24.51 1.46
CA ALA A 404 7.86 23.73 0.92
C ALA A 404 8.65 24.52 -0.12
N SER A 405 9.95 24.26 -0.20
CA SER A 405 10.83 24.74 -1.25
C SER A 405 11.85 23.69 -1.64
N ILE A 406 12.18 23.63 -2.91
CA ILE A 406 13.24 22.80 -3.45
C ILE A 406 14.17 23.75 -4.23
N VAL A 407 15.41 23.87 -3.78
CA VAL A 407 16.39 24.79 -4.32
C VAL A 407 17.51 24.01 -4.99
N ASN A 408 17.79 24.31 -6.25
CA ASN A 408 18.91 23.72 -6.97
C ASN A 408 20.24 24.25 -6.41
N THR A 409 21.15 23.36 -6.02
CA THR A 409 22.41 23.71 -5.37
C THR A 409 23.39 24.44 -6.29
N SER A 410 23.34 24.22 -7.60
CA SER A 410 24.25 24.83 -8.56
C SER A 410 23.79 26.20 -9.03
N THR A 411 22.50 26.45 -9.08
CA THR A 411 21.94 27.72 -9.61
C THR A 411 21.37 28.64 -8.55
N GLY A 412 21.16 28.14 -7.32
CA GLY A 412 20.46 28.84 -6.25
C GLY A 412 19.00 29.17 -6.57
N ARG A 413 18.47 28.67 -7.71
CA ARG A 413 17.08 28.95 -8.10
C ARG A 413 16.14 27.96 -7.42
N ILE A 414 15.01 28.47 -6.99
CA ILE A 414 13.89 27.63 -6.56
C ILE A 414 13.46 26.82 -7.78
N VAL A 415 13.49 25.52 -7.63
CA VAL A 415 13.16 24.60 -8.73
C VAL A 415 11.65 24.54 -8.90
N VAL A 416 10.93 24.71 -7.79
CA VAL A 416 9.46 24.83 -7.74
C VAL A 416 9.04 25.53 -6.45
#